data_467a0207af6cead9b87a36483c5b8148
#
_entry.id   467a0207af6cead9b87a36483c5b8148
#
_cell.length_a   1.000
_cell.length_b   1.000
_cell.length_c   1.000
_cell.angle_alpha   90.00
_cell.angle_beta   90.00
_cell.angle_gamma   90.00
#
_symmetry.space_group_name_H-M   'P 1'
#
loop_
_entity.id
_entity.type
_entity.pdbx_description
1 polymer ?
#
loop_
_entity_poly.entity_id
_entity_poly.type
_entity_poly.pdbx_seq_one_letter_code
_entity_poly.pdbx_strand_id
1 'polypeptide(L)'
;RESWIMGTFPEWGTWLNEEIENEEVKPGTVAMWWLGCTGMWFKTPGGCNITVDLWCGNGKRTHGDGKMKVGHQMANMCGARAMQPNLRAVPFVIDPFAIKQVDAVLATHYHQDHMSAEYASHVIKSNMTTVDENGKEIPVPFIGPKKSVELWQKWGVPEDRCITVKPGDTIKIKDIEIVALDSFDRTCLVTTDRTDENREELTGICPTDMDDKAVNYLIKTPGGNIYHSGDSHYSIYFAKHGKDYDVDVAFGSYGENPIGMQDKMTSVDILRMAEALQAKVVIPIHYDVWTNFMADVNEIKVLYDMKKDRLGYKFHPFFWEVGGKYVYPTDKDKKTYHHRRGFED
;
A
#
# COMPACT_ATOMS: atom_id res chain seq x y z
N ARG A 1 -22.12 6.34 -6.26
CA ARG A 1 -22.14 5.30 -5.24
C ARG A 1 -22.93 4.05 -5.66
N GLU A 2 -24.16 4.21 -6.13
CA GLU A 2 -25.00 3.07 -6.56
C GLU A 2 -24.33 2.21 -7.65
N SER A 3 -23.77 2.86 -8.65
CA SER A 3 -23.02 2.18 -9.72
C SER A 3 -21.82 1.40 -9.20
N TRP A 4 -21.11 1.96 -8.21
CA TRP A 4 -19.98 1.31 -7.55
C TRP A 4 -20.47 0.10 -6.74
N ILE A 5 -21.51 0.27 -5.95
CA ILE A 5 -22.11 -0.81 -5.15
C ILE A 5 -22.55 -1.97 -6.05
N MET A 6 -23.27 -1.68 -7.12
CA MET A 6 -23.77 -2.73 -8.03
C MET A 6 -22.66 -3.46 -8.78
N GLY A 7 -21.54 -2.80 -9.08
CA GLY A 7 -20.42 -3.38 -9.81
C GLY A 7 -19.34 -4.04 -8.97
N THR A 8 -19.18 -3.64 -7.73
CA THR A 8 -17.99 -3.96 -6.94
C THR A 8 -18.25 -4.15 -5.44
N PHE A 9 -19.51 -4.02 -5.00
CA PHE A 9 -19.82 -4.01 -3.57
C PHE A 9 -19.26 -5.25 -2.87
N PRO A 10 -18.57 -5.05 -1.75
CA PRO A 10 -17.99 -6.13 -0.98
C PRO A 10 -19.07 -6.98 -0.30
N GLU A 11 -18.79 -8.24 -0.18
CA GLU A 11 -19.61 -9.17 0.61
C GLU A 11 -19.69 -8.74 2.09
N TRP A 12 -18.72 -7.97 2.55
CA TRP A 12 -18.58 -7.52 3.94
C TRP A 12 -19.47 -6.34 4.33
N GLY A 13 -20.08 -5.63 3.37
CA GLY A 13 -20.85 -4.42 3.66
C GLY A 13 -20.04 -3.37 4.42
N THR A 14 -20.53 -2.93 5.58
CA THR A 14 -19.87 -1.94 6.47
C THR A 14 -19.24 -2.55 7.72
N TRP A 15 -19.16 -3.87 7.79
CA TRP A 15 -18.68 -4.56 9.01
C TRP A 15 -17.27 -4.12 9.41
N LEU A 16 -16.34 -4.07 8.47
CA LEU A 16 -14.98 -3.62 8.77
C LEU A 16 -14.89 -2.14 9.13
N ASN A 17 -15.74 -1.30 8.51
CA ASN A 17 -15.83 0.10 8.89
C ASN A 17 -16.21 0.25 10.37
N GLU A 18 -17.20 -0.53 10.83
CA GLU A 18 -17.67 -0.53 12.21
C GLU A 18 -16.61 -1.10 13.16
N GLU A 19 -15.92 -2.16 12.77
CA GLU A 19 -14.80 -2.71 13.56
C GLU A 19 -13.71 -1.66 13.78
N ILE A 20 -13.26 -1.00 12.72
CA ILE A 20 -12.23 0.04 12.78
C ILE A 20 -12.71 1.23 13.63
N GLU A 21 -13.96 1.66 13.44
CA GLU A 21 -14.54 2.79 14.19
C GLU A 21 -14.55 2.51 15.69
N ASN A 22 -15.02 1.32 16.08
CA ASN A 22 -15.21 0.94 17.48
C ASN A 22 -13.94 0.40 18.16
N GLU A 23 -12.82 0.22 17.43
CA GLU A 23 -11.59 -0.27 18.03
C GLU A 23 -11.00 0.71 19.02
N GLU A 24 -10.83 0.28 20.25
CA GLU A 24 -10.13 1.03 21.31
C GLU A 24 -8.66 0.59 21.36
N VAL A 25 -7.78 1.40 20.79
CA VAL A 25 -6.35 1.10 20.74
C VAL A 25 -5.69 1.39 22.07
N LYS A 26 -5.01 0.40 22.64
CA LYS A 26 -4.36 0.52 23.95
C LYS A 26 -3.10 1.39 23.87
N PRO A 27 -2.76 2.16 24.93
CA PRO A 27 -1.50 2.87 25.01
C PRO A 27 -0.29 1.98 24.70
N GLY A 28 0.67 2.51 23.94
CA GLY A 28 1.86 1.76 23.53
C GLY A 28 1.62 0.70 22.45
N THR A 29 0.47 0.75 21.76
CA THR A 29 0.18 -0.15 20.64
C THR A 29 -0.24 0.63 19.40
N VAL A 30 -0.28 -0.04 18.25
CA VAL A 30 -0.90 0.42 17.02
C VAL A 30 -1.75 -0.69 16.43
N ALA A 31 -2.99 -0.40 16.09
CA ALA A 31 -3.86 -1.34 15.40
C ALA A 31 -3.79 -1.09 13.89
N MET A 32 -3.70 -2.18 13.13
CA MET A 32 -3.56 -2.16 11.68
C MET A 32 -4.55 -3.12 11.05
N TRP A 33 -5.08 -2.76 9.87
CA TRP A 33 -5.92 -3.63 9.04
C TRP A 33 -5.41 -3.64 7.61
N TRP A 34 -5.31 -4.83 7.04
CA TRP A 34 -4.96 -4.97 5.63
C TRP A 34 -6.22 -4.88 4.76
N LEU A 35 -6.26 -3.89 3.89
CA LEU A 35 -7.44 -3.58 3.05
C LEU A 35 -7.36 -4.20 1.64
N GLY A 36 -6.36 -5.06 1.42
CA GLY A 36 -6.06 -5.65 0.13
C GLY A 36 -5.06 -4.83 -0.70
N CYS A 37 -4.38 -5.45 -1.65
CA CYS A 37 -3.26 -4.85 -2.36
C CYS A 37 -2.16 -4.42 -1.37
N THR A 38 -1.72 -3.17 -1.45
CA THR A 38 -0.86 -2.52 -0.44
C THR A 38 -1.66 -1.67 0.55
N GLY A 39 -2.99 -1.70 0.46
CA GLY A 39 -3.88 -0.86 1.26
C GLY A 39 -3.84 -1.19 2.74
N MET A 40 -3.53 -0.18 3.57
CA MET A 40 -3.45 -0.31 5.02
C MET A 40 -4.25 0.76 5.73
N TRP A 41 -4.84 0.38 6.88
CA TRP A 41 -5.39 1.30 7.86
C TRP A 41 -4.56 1.22 9.14
N PHE A 42 -4.20 2.36 9.70
CA PHE A 42 -3.52 2.48 10.98
C PHE A 42 -4.39 3.28 11.95
N LYS A 43 -4.53 2.78 13.16
CA LYS A 43 -5.21 3.48 14.25
C LYS A 43 -4.36 3.46 15.50
N THR A 44 -4.23 4.61 16.19
CA THR A 44 -3.37 4.77 17.35
C THR A 44 -4.16 5.15 18.60
N PRO A 45 -3.55 5.03 19.80
CA PRO A 45 -4.19 5.44 21.05
C PRO A 45 -4.57 6.91 21.10
N GLY A 46 -3.81 7.78 20.39
CA GLY A 46 -4.11 9.20 20.27
C GLY A 46 -5.31 9.51 19.37
N GLY A 47 -5.98 8.48 18.87
CA GLY A 47 -7.14 8.62 17.99
C GLY A 47 -6.77 9.03 16.56
N CYS A 48 -5.51 8.85 16.16
CA CYS A 48 -5.09 9.06 14.78
C CYS A 48 -5.51 7.87 13.93
N ASN A 49 -6.16 8.16 12.79
CA ASN A 49 -6.55 7.20 11.77
C ASN A 49 -5.94 7.63 10.44
N ILE A 50 -5.03 6.84 9.89
CA ILE A 50 -4.48 7.09 8.56
C ILE A 50 -4.65 5.90 7.64
N THR A 51 -4.77 6.17 6.34
CA THR A 51 -4.76 5.13 5.32
C THR A 51 -3.55 5.30 4.41
N VAL A 52 -2.99 4.18 3.96
CA VAL A 52 -1.97 4.13 2.91
C VAL A 52 -2.51 3.29 1.78
N ASP A 53 -2.41 3.77 0.54
CA ASP A 53 -2.73 3.04 -0.69
C ASP A 53 -4.13 2.38 -0.71
N LEU A 54 -5.14 2.98 -0.11
CA LEU A 54 -6.50 2.45 -0.17
C LEU A 54 -7.05 2.51 -1.59
N TRP A 55 -7.24 1.34 -2.19
CA TRP A 55 -7.78 1.17 -3.54
C TRP A 55 -9.12 0.42 -3.53
N CYS A 56 -10.13 1.01 -4.16
CA CYS A 56 -11.49 0.50 -4.29
C CYS A 56 -11.88 0.18 -5.74
N GLY A 57 -10.91 -0.04 -6.62
CA GLY A 57 -11.14 -0.36 -8.02
C GLY A 57 -11.37 -1.85 -8.29
N ASN A 58 -11.96 -2.18 -9.42
CA ASN A 58 -12.23 -3.56 -9.85
C ASN A 58 -11.23 -4.11 -10.90
N GLY A 59 -10.31 -3.29 -11.37
CA GLY A 59 -9.17 -3.74 -12.14
C GLY A 59 -9.34 -3.93 -13.64
N LYS A 60 -10.17 -3.23 -14.34
CA LYS A 60 -10.20 -3.28 -15.81
C LYS A 60 -9.04 -2.50 -16.41
N ARG A 61 -8.08 -3.17 -17.03
CA ARG A 61 -6.88 -2.55 -17.61
C ARG A 61 -6.67 -2.78 -19.10
N THR A 62 -7.43 -3.65 -19.72
CA THR A 62 -7.32 -3.92 -21.16
C THR A 62 -8.31 -3.09 -21.95
N HIS A 63 -7.92 -2.69 -23.17
CA HIS A 63 -8.85 -2.19 -24.16
C HIS A 63 -9.80 -3.31 -24.60
N GLY A 64 -10.91 -2.95 -25.24
CA GLY A 64 -11.87 -3.92 -25.78
C GLY A 64 -11.28 -4.90 -26.82
N ASP A 65 -10.12 -4.60 -27.41
CA ASP A 65 -9.34 -5.46 -28.28
C ASP A 65 -8.39 -6.42 -27.53
N GLY A 66 -8.41 -6.42 -26.22
CA GLY A 66 -7.55 -7.24 -25.37
C GLY A 66 -6.11 -6.72 -25.20
N LYS A 67 -5.78 -5.54 -25.76
CA LYS A 67 -4.45 -4.95 -25.66
C LYS A 67 -4.35 -3.99 -24.47
N MET A 68 -3.14 -3.85 -23.93
CA MET A 68 -2.87 -2.85 -22.91
C MET A 68 -2.92 -1.45 -23.48
N LYS A 69 -3.36 -0.51 -22.64
CA LYS A 69 -3.25 0.91 -22.96
C LYS A 69 -1.80 1.32 -23.15
N VAL A 70 -1.57 2.22 -24.10
CA VAL A 70 -0.30 2.90 -24.26
C VAL A 70 0.05 3.65 -22.98
N GLY A 71 1.32 3.60 -22.57
CA GLY A 71 1.78 4.20 -21.32
C GLY A 71 1.50 3.37 -20.06
N HIS A 72 0.80 2.22 -20.20
CA HIS A 72 0.69 1.28 -19.08
C HIS A 72 2.07 0.69 -18.76
N GLN A 73 2.44 0.63 -17.47
CA GLN A 73 3.75 0.12 -17.04
C GLN A 73 4.10 -1.25 -17.66
N MET A 74 3.13 -2.16 -17.75
CA MET A 74 3.31 -3.49 -18.33
C MET A 74 3.62 -3.43 -19.82
N ALA A 75 3.01 -2.49 -20.56
CA ALA A 75 3.32 -2.30 -21.97
C ALA A 75 4.74 -1.77 -22.16
N ASN A 76 5.22 -0.90 -21.26
CA ASN A 76 6.58 -0.36 -21.28
C ASN A 76 7.63 -1.42 -20.93
N MET A 77 7.33 -2.35 -20.03
CA MET A 77 8.24 -3.41 -19.58
C MET A 77 8.27 -4.63 -20.51
N CYS A 78 7.13 -5.00 -21.08
CA CYS A 78 6.94 -6.25 -21.82
C CYS A 78 6.61 -6.05 -23.31
N GLY A 79 6.47 -4.81 -23.76
CA GLY A 79 5.91 -4.50 -25.07
C GLY A 79 4.38 -4.68 -25.10
N ALA A 80 3.78 -4.26 -26.20
CA ALA A 80 2.35 -4.41 -26.40
C ALA A 80 1.99 -5.89 -26.59
N ARG A 81 1.48 -6.54 -25.55
CA ARG A 81 0.93 -7.90 -25.60
C ARG A 81 -0.60 -7.86 -25.50
N ALA A 82 -1.25 -8.80 -26.15
CA ALA A 82 -2.61 -9.14 -25.78
C ALA A 82 -2.56 -9.79 -24.40
N MET A 83 -3.24 -9.20 -23.42
CA MET A 83 -3.32 -9.75 -22.08
C MET A 83 -4.76 -10.07 -21.72
N GLN A 84 -4.92 -11.10 -20.91
CA GLN A 84 -6.19 -11.36 -20.25
C GLN A 84 -6.53 -10.17 -19.33
N PRO A 85 -7.82 -9.86 -19.13
CA PRO A 85 -8.22 -8.86 -18.15
C PRO A 85 -7.61 -9.17 -16.79
N ASN A 86 -6.90 -8.22 -16.22
CA ASN A 86 -6.36 -8.35 -14.87
C ASN A 86 -7.40 -7.79 -13.91
N LEU A 87 -8.15 -8.66 -13.27
CA LEU A 87 -9.26 -8.31 -12.40
C LEU A 87 -8.83 -8.45 -10.94
N ARG A 88 -9.50 -7.69 -10.08
CA ARG A 88 -9.37 -7.88 -8.64
C ARG A 88 -9.87 -9.29 -8.26
N ALA A 89 -9.03 -10.05 -7.55
CA ALA A 89 -9.33 -11.43 -7.17
C ALA A 89 -10.10 -11.53 -5.85
N VAL A 90 -9.93 -10.56 -4.96
CA VAL A 90 -10.59 -10.51 -3.65
C VAL A 90 -11.57 -9.35 -3.58
N PRO A 91 -12.69 -9.49 -2.86
CA PRO A 91 -13.67 -8.41 -2.70
C PRO A 91 -13.07 -7.23 -1.93
N PHE A 92 -13.75 -6.09 -2.00
CA PHE A 92 -13.50 -5.01 -1.06
C PHE A 92 -13.91 -5.44 0.33
N VAL A 93 -13.12 -5.04 1.31
CA VAL A 93 -13.40 -5.32 2.71
C VAL A 93 -13.93 -4.09 3.45
N ILE A 94 -13.85 -2.92 2.83
CA ILE A 94 -14.28 -1.64 3.42
C ILE A 94 -15.13 -0.83 2.43
N ASP A 95 -16.25 -0.27 2.88
CA ASP A 95 -17.03 0.69 2.09
C ASP A 95 -16.40 2.09 2.23
N PRO A 96 -15.80 2.66 1.18
CA PRO A 96 -15.16 3.98 1.26
C PRO A 96 -16.13 5.09 1.60
N PHE A 97 -17.43 4.93 1.31
CA PHE A 97 -18.47 5.92 1.61
C PHE A 97 -19.03 5.83 3.03
N ALA A 98 -18.70 4.77 3.76
CA ALA A 98 -19.08 4.60 5.16
C ALA A 98 -17.97 4.98 6.15
N ILE A 99 -16.82 5.44 5.66
CA ILE A 99 -15.72 5.94 6.49
C ILE A 99 -16.17 7.24 7.17
N LYS A 100 -16.16 7.27 8.50
CA LYS A 100 -16.61 8.42 9.29
C LYS A 100 -15.47 9.36 9.70
N GLN A 101 -14.26 8.83 9.89
CA GLN A 101 -13.09 9.61 10.28
C GLN A 101 -11.82 9.01 9.69
N VAL A 102 -11.02 9.88 9.12
CA VAL A 102 -9.61 9.66 8.77
C VAL A 102 -8.85 10.95 9.05
N ASP A 103 -7.58 10.85 9.38
CA ASP A 103 -6.74 11.99 9.73
C ASP A 103 -5.73 12.34 8.64
N ALA A 104 -5.36 11.36 7.81
CA ALA A 104 -4.59 11.58 6.60
C ALA A 104 -4.82 10.44 5.59
N VAL A 105 -4.75 10.80 4.30
CA VAL A 105 -4.80 9.86 3.17
C VAL A 105 -3.42 9.86 2.51
N LEU A 106 -2.74 8.71 2.54
CA LEU A 106 -1.40 8.56 1.97
C LEU A 106 -1.43 7.71 0.70
N ALA A 107 -0.59 8.05 -0.27
CA ALA A 107 -0.25 7.18 -1.39
C ALA A 107 1.26 7.04 -1.51
N THR A 108 1.74 5.81 -1.71
CA THR A 108 3.15 5.55 -1.99
C THR A 108 3.50 5.97 -3.41
N HIS A 109 2.57 5.79 -4.35
CA HIS A 109 2.72 6.19 -5.75
C HIS A 109 1.35 6.27 -6.46
N TYR A 110 1.35 6.69 -7.72
CA TYR A 110 0.14 7.06 -8.47
C TYR A 110 -0.47 5.94 -9.31
N HIS A 111 0.00 4.69 -9.22
CA HIS A 111 -0.62 3.59 -9.95
C HIS A 111 -2.06 3.36 -9.49
N GLN A 112 -2.87 2.81 -10.40
CA GLN A 112 -4.32 2.68 -10.22
C GLN A 112 -4.71 1.89 -8.97
N ASP A 113 -3.94 0.87 -8.61
CA ASP A 113 -4.22 -0.04 -7.50
C ASP A 113 -3.73 0.48 -6.13
N HIS A 114 -3.28 1.72 -6.07
CA HIS A 114 -2.83 2.40 -4.84
C HIS A 114 -3.64 3.66 -4.52
N MET A 115 -4.56 4.06 -5.39
CA MET A 115 -5.36 5.27 -5.22
C MET A 115 -6.80 5.05 -5.64
N SER A 116 -7.74 5.73 -4.98
CA SER A 116 -9.18 5.62 -5.26
C SER A 116 -9.84 6.98 -5.35
N ALA A 117 -10.44 7.28 -6.51
CA ALA A 117 -11.18 8.52 -6.72
C ALA A 117 -12.46 8.59 -5.88
N GLU A 118 -13.13 7.45 -5.68
CA GLU A 118 -14.31 7.33 -4.85
C GLU A 118 -14.03 7.68 -3.40
N TYR A 119 -12.93 7.12 -2.86
CA TYR A 119 -12.49 7.40 -1.50
C TYR A 119 -12.07 8.87 -1.34
N ALA A 120 -11.26 9.40 -2.24
CA ALA A 120 -10.87 10.82 -2.23
C ALA A 120 -12.10 11.74 -2.28
N SER A 121 -13.06 11.45 -3.16
CA SER A 121 -14.31 12.22 -3.26
C SER A 121 -15.11 12.18 -1.95
N HIS A 122 -15.17 11.03 -1.28
CA HIS A 122 -15.86 10.91 0.00
C HIS A 122 -15.20 11.75 1.09
N VAL A 123 -13.87 11.65 1.24
CA VAL A 123 -13.12 12.42 2.25
C VAL A 123 -13.24 13.92 2.05
N ILE A 124 -13.28 14.39 0.78
CA ILE A 124 -13.50 15.80 0.47
C ILE A 124 -14.90 16.25 0.91
N LYS A 125 -15.91 15.47 0.53
CA LYS A 125 -17.34 15.84 0.75
C LYS A 125 -17.81 15.69 2.20
N SER A 126 -17.14 14.86 2.98
CA SER A 126 -17.51 14.61 4.38
C SER A 126 -17.00 15.69 5.34
N ASN A 127 -16.22 16.66 4.84
CA ASN A 127 -15.64 17.75 5.64
C ASN A 127 -14.89 17.26 6.89
N MET A 128 -14.24 16.10 6.79
CA MET A 128 -13.44 15.56 7.88
C MET A 128 -12.26 16.48 8.18
N THR A 129 -11.95 16.63 9.45
CA THR A 129 -10.83 17.45 9.94
C THR A 129 -9.88 16.60 10.78
N THR A 130 -8.67 17.07 10.91
CA THR A 130 -7.63 16.56 11.81
C THR A 130 -6.91 17.71 12.46
N VAL A 131 -5.90 17.44 13.27
CA VAL A 131 -5.04 18.46 13.85
C VAL A 131 -3.61 18.33 13.34
N ASP A 132 -3.01 19.46 12.99
CA ASP A 132 -1.60 19.55 12.60
C ASP A 132 -0.66 19.43 13.81
N GLU A 133 0.64 19.53 13.58
CA GLU A 133 1.69 19.47 14.60
C GLU A 133 1.58 20.58 15.68
N ASN A 134 0.89 21.67 15.40
CA ASN A 134 0.65 22.80 16.28
C ASN A 134 -0.68 22.69 17.05
N GLY A 135 -1.42 21.60 16.85
CA GLY A 135 -2.76 21.40 17.42
C GLY A 135 -3.86 22.22 16.75
N LYS A 136 -3.59 22.81 15.58
CA LYS A 136 -4.58 23.55 14.79
C LYS A 136 -5.42 22.58 13.98
N GLU A 137 -6.73 22.75 14.02
CA GLU A 137 -7.67 22.02 13.18
C GLU A 137 -7.48 22.37 11.69
N ILE A 138 -7.27 21.35 10.87
CA ILE A 138 -7.11 21.45 9.42
C ILE A 138 -8.00 20.42 8.71
N PRO A 139 -8.41 20.65 7.46
CA PRO A 139 -9.01 19.60 6.64
C PRO A 139 -8.06 18.43 6.49
N VAL A 140 -8.59 17.21 6.41
CA VAL A 140 -7.78 16.00 6.23
C VAL A 140 -6.85 16.13 5.03
N PRO A 141 -5.53 16.01 5.21
CA PRO A 141 -4.55 16.14 4.13
C PRO A 141 -4.44 14.85 3.30
N PHE A 142 -4.06 15.06 2.03
CA PHE A 142 -3.68 14.02 1.07
C PHE A 142 -2.17 14.12 0.85
N ILE A 143 -1.43 13.08 1.24
CA ILE A 143 0.04 13.07 1.33
C ILE A 143 0.61 12.05 0.36
N GLY A 144 1.44 12.51 -0.57
CA GLY A 144 2.07 11.60 -1.53
C GLY A 144 3.13 12.29 -2.39
N PRO A 145 3.86 11.53 -3.21
CA PRO A 145 4.76 12.10 -4.18
C PRO A 145 4.00 12.95 -5.20
N LYS A 146 4.70 13.81 -5.89
CA LYS A 146 4.12 14.81 -6.81
C LYS A 146 3.10 14.23 -7.79
N LYS A 147 3.39 13.08 -8.40
CA LYS A 147 2.47 12.44 -9.37
C LYS A 147 1.16 11.97 -8.73
N SER A 148 1.20 11.50 -7.50
CA SER A 148 -0.02 11.18 -6.73
C SER A 148 -0.82 12.43 -6.41
N VAL A 149 -0.17 13.51 -6.02
CA VAL A 149 -0.81 14.81 -5.76
C VAL A 149 -1.46 15.35 -7.03
N GLU A 150 -0.75 15.36 -8.16
CA GLU A 150 -1.30 15.78 -9.46
C GLU A 150 -2.55 14.97 -9.84
N LEU A 151 -2.56 13.66 -9.54
CA LEU A 151 -3.72 12.79 -9.80
C LEU A 151 -4.90 13.11 -8.88
N TRP A 152 -4.66 13.33 -7.59
CA TRP A 152 -5.71 13.77 -6.66
C TRP A 152 -6.33 15.10 -7.07
N GLN A 153 -5.49 16.07 -7.48
CA GLN A 153 -5.98 17.37 -7.99
C GLN A 153 -6.84 17.22 -9.24
N LYS A 154 -6.47 16.32 -10.16
CA LYS A 154 -7.31 15.95 -11.32
C LYS A 154 -8.67 15.36 -10.91
N TRP A 155 -8.74 14.71 -9.75
CA TRP A 155 -10.00 14.18 -9.17
C TRP A 155 -10.76 15.21 -8.34
N GLY A 156 -10.24 16.45 -8.22
CA GLY A 156 -10.90 17.56 -7.54
C GLY A 156 -10.52 17.71 -6.06
N VAL A 157 -9.43 17.09 -5.60
CA VAL A 157 -8.86 17.42 -4.29
C VAL A 157 -8.29 18.83 -4.31
N PRO A 158 -8.71 19.72 -3.39
CA PRO A 158 -8.19 21.07 -3.31
C PRO A 158 -6.68 21.10 -3.06
N GLU A 159 -5.99 22.05 -3.66
CA GLU A 159 -4.52 22.19 -3.57
C GLU A 159 -4.05 22.36 -2.11
N ASP A 160 -4.77 23.12 -1.31
CA ASP A 160 -4.49 23.39 0.10
C ASP A 160 -4.66 22.16 1.01
N ARG A 161 -5.23 21.07 0.50
CA ARG A 161 -5.32 19.78 1.18
C ARG A 161 -4.24 18.79 0.73
N CYS A 162 -3.45 19.15 -0.29
CA CYS A 162 -2.41 18.27 -0.83
C CYS A 162 -1.05 18.60 -0.23
N ILE A 163 -0.35 17.59 0.26
CA ILE A 163 1.01 17.69 0.75
C ILE A 163 1.90 16.82 -0.14
N THR A 164 2.73 17.47 -0.96
CA THR A 164 3.73 16.77 -1.75
C THR A 164 4.93 16.42 -0.88
N VAL A 165 5.34 15.15 -0.93
CA VAL A 165 6.51 14.65 -0.22
C VAL A 165 7.53 14.03 -1.17
N LYS A 166 8.78 14.07 -0.75
CA LYS A 166 9.93 13.38 -1.36
C LYS A 166 10.78 12.73 -0.27
N PRO A 167 11.70 11.83 -0.62
CA PRO A 167 12.58 11.21 0.37
C PRO A 167 13.27 12.22 1.29
N GLY A 168 13.18 11.96 2.60
CA GLY A 168 13.69 12.82 3.66
C GLY A 168 12.64 13.74 4.31
N ASP A 169 11.49 13.93 3.70
CA ASP A 169 10.42 14.74 4.30
C ASP A 169 9.74 13.99 5.44
N THR A 170 9.34 14.77 6.46
CA THR A 170 8.65 14.25 7.64
C THR A 170 7.40 15.09 7.92
N ILE A 171 6.28 14.42 8.17
CA ILE A 171 4.99 15.02 8.49
C ILE A 171 4.47 14.42 9.78
N LYS A 172 3.89 15.26 10.65
CA LYS A 172 3.24 14.83 11.88
C LYS A 172 1.74 15.02 11.79
N ILE A 173 1.01 13.98 12.15
CA ILE A 173 -0.45 13.98 12.26
C ILE A 173 -0.79 13.36 13.61
N LYS A 174 -1.31 14.16 14.54
CA LYS A 174 -1.59 13.74 15.92
C LYS A 174 -0.36 13.05 16.56
N ASP A 175 -0.49 11.78 16.92
CA ASP A 175 0.57 10.95 17.54
C ASP A 175 1.33 10.05 16.54
N ILE A 176 1.19 10.32 15.23
CA ILE A 176 1.93 9.65 14.17
C ILE A 176 2.94 10.60 13.54
N GLU A 177 4.15 10.10 13.29
CA GLU A 177 5.16 10.76 12.44
C GLU A 177 5.37 9.92 11.18
N ILE A 178 5.20 10.53 10.01
CA ILE A 178 5.32 9.90 8.69
C ILE A 178 6.60 10.39 8.05
N VAL A 179 7.54 9.49 7.78
CA VAL A 179 8.80 9.81 7.08
C VAL A 179 8.73 9.22 5.69
N ALA A 180 8.89 10.06 4.68
CA ALA A 180 9.02 9.61 3.29
C ALA A 180 10.47 9.16 3.03
N LEU A 181 10.63 8.00 2.40
CA LEU A 181 11.92 7.36 2.12
C LEU A 181 12.03 7.01 0.63
N ASP A 182 13.26 6.75 0.18
CA ASP A 182 13.51 6.32 -1.19
C ASP A 182 12.67 5.08 -1.54
N SER A 183 12.00 5.15 -2.69
CA SER A 183 11.31 4.00 -3.28
C SER A 183 12.22 3.30 -4.30
N PHE A 184 12.07 1.99 -4.39
CA PHE A 184 12.78 1.15 -5.36
C PHE A 184 11.79 0.52 -6.35
N ASP A 185 10.69 1.21 -6.61
CA ASP A 185 9.65 0.77 -7.54
C ASP A 185 10.09 0.97 -8.99
N ARG A 186 10.63 -0.10 -9.55
CA ARG A 186 11.10 -0.11 -10.93
C ARG A 186 9.96 0.08 -11.94
N THR A 187 8.78 -0.45 -11.66
CA THR A 187 7.62 -0.29 -12.55
C THR A 187 7.17 1.15 -12.60
N CYS A 188 7.14 1.83 -11.46
CA CYS A 188 6.83 3.25 -11.39
C CYS A 188 7.89 4.09 -12.12
N LEU A 189 9.17 3.75 -11.97
CA LEU A 189 10.26 4.43 -12.65
C LEU A 189 10.07 4.43 -14.18
N VAL A 190 9.69 3.30 -14.77
CA VAL A 190 9.53 3.17 -16.23
C VAL A 190 8.16 3.57 -16.74
N THR A 191 7.17 3.77 -15.87
CA THR A 191 5.85 4.29 -16.25
C THR A 191 5.98 5.75 -16.66
N THR A 192 5.42 6.08 -17.82
CA THR A 192 5.47 7.43 -18.37
C THR A 192 4.07 8.03 -18.47
N ASP A 193 3.96 9.36 -18.43
CA ASP A 193 2.71 10.12 -18.62
C ASP A 193 2.25 10.14 -20.08
N ARG A 194 2.55 9.13 -20.85
CA ARG A 194 2.36 9.15 -22.29
C ARG A 194 0.93 8.90 -22.71
N THR A 195 0.55 9.64 -23.73
CA THR A 195 -0.67 9.44 -24.49
C THR A 195 -0.39 8.56 -25.72
N ASP A 196 -1.47 8.12 -26.39
CA ASP A 196 -1.34 7.38 -27.65
C ASP A 196 -0.63 8.21 -28.74
N GLU A 197 -0.67 9.53 -28.65
CA GLU A 197 -0.13 10.47 -29.65
C GLU A 197 1.41 10.55 -29.63
N ASN A 198 2.06 10.30 -28.50
CA ASN A 198 3.51 10.37 -28.34
C ASN A 198 4.17 9.00 -28.06
N ARG A 199 3.51 7.92 -28.47
CA ARG A 199 3.96 6.55 -28.25
C ARG A 199 5.36 6.24 -28.78
N GLU A 200 5.75 6.87 -29.89
CA GLU A 200 7.02 6.62 -30.57
C GLU A 200 8.24 7.16 -29.81
N GLU A 201 8.01 8.12 -28.89
CA GLU A 201 9.07 8.70 -28.06
C GLU A 201 9.53 7.79 -26.90
N LEU A 202 8.98 6.57 -26.82
CA LEU A 202 9.17 5.65 -25.69
C LEU A 202 10.51 4.92 -25.67
N THR A 203 11.37 5.11 -26.61
CA THR A 203 12.57 4.28 -26.73
C THR A 203 13.71 4.74 -25.84
N GLY A 204 13.98 3.93 -24.81
CA GLY A 204 15.29 3.84 -24.19
C GLY A 204 15.71 4.90 -23.17
N ILE A 205 14.89 5.92 -22.89
CA ILE A 205 15.23 6.94 -21.89
C ILE A 205 14.58 6.58 -20.57
N CYS A 206 15.38 6.25 -19.57
CA CYS A 206 14.90 6.09 -18.20
C CYS A 206 14.50 7.49 -17.67
N PRO A 207 13.26 7.68 -17.18
CA PRO A 207 12.89 8.90 -16.49
C PRO A 207 13.80 9.13 -15.27
N THR A 208 14.12 10.39 -15.00
CA THR A 208 15.12 10.76 -13.97
C THR A 208 14.52 11.21 -12.64
N ASP A 209 13.21 11.30 -12.56
CA ASP A 209 12.46 11.92 -11.46
C ASP A 209 11.68 10.88 -10.63
N MET A 210 12.38 9.87 -10.13
CA MET A 210 11.80 8.81 -9.30
C MET A 210 11.11 9.37 -8.05
N ASP A 211 11.70 10.37 -7.42
CA ASP A 211 11.17 10.99 -6.20
C ASP A 211 9.83 11.72 -6.42
N ASP A 212 9.57 12.16 -7.66
CA ASP A 212 8.27 12.72 -8.05
C ASP A 212 7.19 11.64 -8.20
N LYS A 213 7.58 10.37 -8.36
CA LYS A 213 6.69 9.26 -8.72
C LYS A 213 6.33 8.36 -7.57
N ALA A 214 7.30 8.00 -6.72
CA ALA A 214 7.08 7.03 -5.65
C ALA A 214 7.96 7.31 -4.43
N VAL A 215 7.41 6.98 -3.26
CA VAL A 215 8.11 6.97 -1.97
C VAL A 215 7.73 5.71 -1.20
N ASN A 216 8.63 5.25 -0.35
CA ASN A 216 8.32 4.34 0.74
C ASN A 216 7.98 5.16 1.99
N TYR A 217 7.27 4.61 2.94
CA TYR A 217 6.98 5.29 4.21
C TYR A 217 7.53 4.54 5.40
N LEU A 218 8.10 5.28 6.35
CA LEU A 218 8.25 4.83 7.73
C LEU A 218 7.21 5.57 8.57
N ILE A 219 6.26 4.82 9.12
CA ILE A 219 5.17 5.33 9.95
C ILE A 219 5.55 5.05 11.39
N LYS A 220 5.96 6.08 12.11
CA LYS A 220 6.32 6.00 13.53
C LYS A 220 5.09 6.23 14.37
N THR A 221 4.78 5.29 15.22
CA THR A 221 3.58 5.28 16.08
C THR A 221 3.97 5.03 17.54
N PRO A 222 3.08 5.31 18.50
CA PRO A 222 3.32 4.93 19.90
C PRO A 222 3.53 3.42 20.13
N GLY A 223 3.06 2.57 19.20
CA GLY A 223 3.22 1.12 19.27
C GLY A 223 4.50 0.59 18.66
N GLY A 224 5.09 1.33 17.72
CA GLY A 224 6.29 0.91 16.97
C GLY A 224 6.40 1.59 15.63
N ASN A 225 7.48 1.31 14.93
CA ASN A 225 7.81 1.88 13.64
C ASN A 225 7.47 0.88 12.52
N ILE A 226 6.62 1.29 11.60
CA ILE A 226 6.06 0.45 10.55
C ILE A 226 6.60 0.92 9.20
N TYR A 227 7.32 0.06 8.50
CA TYR A 227 7.85 0.33 7.17
C TYR A 227 6.88 -0.16 6.10
N HIS A 228 6.52 0.72 5.17
CA HIS A 228 5.66 0.40 4.03
C HIS A 228 6.44 0.58 2.73
N SER A 229 6.70 -0.53 2.04
CA SER A 229 7.55 -0.53 0.85
C SER A 229 6.86 -0.05 -0.44
N GLY A 230 5.56 0.27 -0.39
CA GLY A 230 4.80 0.44 -1.64
C GLY A 230 5.05 -0.76 -2.57
N ASP A 231 5.27 -0.50 -3.83
CA ASP A 231 5.62 -1.50 -4.86
C ASP A 231 7.13 -1.63 -5.11
N SER A 232 7.95 -1.26 -4.12
CA SER A 232 9.40 -1.41 -4.24
C SER A 232 9.81 -2.83 -4.56
N HIS A 233 10.73 -2.96 -5.52
CA HIS A 233 11.51 -4.17 -5.75
C HIS A 233 12.60 -4.30 -4.68
N TYR A 234 13.23 -5.46 -4.60
CA TYR A 234 14.38 -5.60 -3.72
C TYR A 234 15.54 -4.70 -4.17
N SER A 235 16.08 -3.97 -3.21
CA SER A 235 17.27 -3.14 -3.38
C SER A 235 18.21 -3.33 -2.20
N ILE A 236 19.51 -3.33 -2.45
CA ILE A 236 20.54 -3.32 -1.38
C ILE A 236 20.45 -2.06 -0.52
N TYR A 237 19.82 -0.99 -1.01
CA TYR A 237 19.61 0.25 -0.26
C TYR A 237 18.59 0.11 0.87
N PHE A 238 17.81 -0.95 0.94
CA PHE A 238 17.04 -1.25 2.16
C PHE A 238 17.95 -1.34 3.39
N ALA A 239 19.21 -1.77 3.22
CA ALA A 239 20.18 -1.80 4.33
C ALA A 239 20.53 -0.39 4.86
N LYS A 240 20.46 0.64 4.01
CA LYS A 240 20.62 2.03 4.46
C LYS A 240 19.44 2.44 5.34
N HIS A 241 18.22 2.15 4.91
CA HIS A 241 17.04 2.43 5.73
C HIS A 241 17.07 1.69 7.07
N GLY A 242 17.45 0.39 7.08
CA GLY A 242 17.58 -0.39 8.31
C GLY A 242 18.73 0.05 9.22
N LYS A 243 19.73 0.79 8.70
CA LYS A 243 20.78 1.42 9.48
C LYS A 243 20.35 2.75 10.09
N ASP A 244 19.59 3.52 9.30
CA ASP A 244 19.21 4.89 9.67
C ASP A 244 17.95 4.93 10.59
N TYR A 245 17.13 3.85 10.54
CA TYR A 245 15.86 3.78 11.26
C TYR A 245 15.65 2.42 11.93
N ASP A 246 15.07 2.44 13.12
CA ASP A 246 14.54 1.23 13.75
C ASP A 246 13.24 0.83 13.05
N VAL A 247 13.14 -0.42 12.58
CA VAL A 247 11.94 -0.96 11.92
C VAL A 247 11.39 -2.12 12.73
N ASP A 248 10.16 -1.99 13.20
CA ASP A 248 9.50 -3.06 13.94
C ASP A 248 8.76 -4.03 13.00
N VAL A 249 7.94 -3.48 12.11
CA VAL A 249 7.16 -4.24 11.12
C VAL A 249 7.47 -3.71 9.73
N ALA A 250 7.73 -4.58 8.78
CA ALA A 250 7.95 -4.22 7.38
C ALA A 250 6.91 -4.90 6.48
N PHE A 251 6.15 -4.10 5.73
CA PHE A 251 5.30 -4.57 4.64
C PHE A 251 6.11 -4.65 3.35
N GLY A 252 6.05 -5.79 2.66
CA GLY A 252 6.73 -6.03 1.40
C GLY A 252 5.79 -6.43 0.29
N SER A 253 5.83 -5.73 -0.84
CA SER A 253 5.05 -6.07 -2.03
C SER A 253 5.57 -7.37 -2.65
N TYR A 254 4.75 -8.42 -2.59
CA TYR A 254 5.05 -9.78 -3.05
C TYR A 254 4.06 -10.20 -4.12
N GLY A 255 4.49 -10.97 -5.09
CA GLY A 255 3.58 -11.50 -6.09
C GLY A 255 4.26 -12.39 -7.12
N GLU A 256 3.43 -13.10 -7.89
CA GLU A 256 3.88 -13.83 -9.06
C GLU A 256 4.36 -12.86 -10.12
N ASN A 257 5.48 -13.18 -10.74
CA ASN A 257 6.05 -12.35 -11.79
C ASN A 257 5.84 -13.02 -13.15
N PRO A 258 5.20 -12.35 -14.12
CA PRO A 258 5.10 -12.87 -15.48
C PRO A 258 6.48 -13.15 -16.08
N ILE A 259 6.53 -14.14 -16.98
CA ILE A 259 7.79 -14.53 -17.64
C ILE A 259 8.45 -13.32 -18.31
N GLY A 260 9.70 -13.08 -17.96
CA GLY A 260 10.51 -11.99 -18.51
C GLY A 260 10.29 -10.62 -17.88
N MET A 261 9.53 -10.55 -16.78
CA MET A 261 9.29 -9.32 -16.07
C MET A 261 9.28 -9.57 -14.55
N GLN A 262 9.97 -8.72 -13.82
CA GLN A 262 9.87 -8.64 -12.37
C GLN A 262 9.05 -7.39 -12.00
N ASP A 263 7.83 -7.61 -11.50
CA ASP A 263 6.90 -6.55 -11.10
C ASP A 263 6.82 -6.41 -9.57
N LYS A 264 7.08 -7.48 -8.85
CA LYS A 264 7.02 -7.55 -7.39
C LYS A 264 8.27 -8.23 -6.83
N MET A 265 8.49 -8.11 -5.52
CA MET A 265 9.50 -8.91 -4.83
C MET A 265 9.15 -10.39 -4.89
N THR A 266 10.17 -11.22 -5.07
CA THR A 266 10.05 -12.68 -4.94
C THR A 266 10.02 -13.07 -3.46
N SER A 267 9.72 -14.32 -3.16
CA SER A 267 9.79 -14.87 -1.79
C SER A 267 11.14 -14.69 -1.13
N VAL A 268 12.23 -14.86 -1.90
CA VAL A 268 13.61 -14.62 -1.42
C VAL A 268 13.82 -13.13 -1.13
N ASP A 269 13.31 -12.26 -1.97
CA ASP A 269 13.47 -10.80 -1.83
C ASP A 269 12.76 -10.26 -0.59
N ILE A 270 11.59 -10.80 -0.25
CA ILE A 270 10.87 -10.47 1.00
C ILE A 270 11.75 -10.76 2.23
N LEU A 271 12.39 -11.94 2.27
CA LEU A 271 13.28 -12.28 3.39
C LEU A 271 14.53 -11.41 3.43
N ARG A 272 15.11 -11.11 2.27
CA ARG A 272 16.29 -10.22 2.14
C ARG A 272 15.94 -8.78 2.54
N MET A 273 14.76 -8.28 2.17
CA MET A 273 14.29 -6.97 2.60
C MET A 273 14.17 -6.90 4.11
N ALA A 274 13.53 -7.91 4.74
CA ALA A 274 13.38 -7.96 6.19
C ALA A 274 14.73 -7.97 6.93
N GLU A 275 15.69 -8.75 6.43
CA GLU A 275 17.05 -8.80 6.97
C GLU A 275 17.78 -7.46 6.79
N ALA A 276 17.69 -6.85 5.62
CA ALA A 276 18.32 -5.57 5.31
C ALA A 276 17.74 -4.41 6.14
N LEU A 277 16.42 -4.38 6.33
CA LEU A 277 15.73 -3.41 7.19
C LEU A 277 15.94 -3.68 8.68
N GLN A 278 16.50 -4.83 9.07
CA GLN A 278 16.58 -5.29 10.45
C GLN A 278 15.20 -5.32 11.15
N ALA A 279 14.14 -5.58 10.38
CA ALA A 279 12.78 -5.63 10.88
C ALA A 279 12.61 -6.77 11.90
N LYS A 280 11.62 -6.65 12.80
CA LYS A 280 11.27 -7.75 13.74
C LYS A 280 10.22 -8.67 13.14
N VAL A 281 9.28 -8.10 12.38
CA VAL A 281 8.23 -8.82 11.66
C VAL A 281 8.20 -8.37 10.21
N VAL A 282 8.10 -9.31 9.28
CA VAL A 282 7.85 -9.01 7.86
C VAL A 282 6.51 -9.55 7.42
N ILE A 283 5.74 -8.72 6.73
CA ILE A 283 4.38 -9.06 6.27
C ILE A 283 4.34 -8.90 4.75
N PRO A 284 4.22 -10.00 4.00
CA PRO A 284 3.99 -9.92 2.56
C PRO A 284 2.59 -9.39 2.29
N ILE A 285 2.48 -8.49 1.33
CA ILE A 285 1.23 -7.88 0.86
C ILE A 285 1.22 -7.85 -0.66
N HIS A 286 0.12 -7.45 -1.29
CA HIS A 286 -0.05 -7.30 -2.74
C HIS A 286 -0.15 -8.62 -3.55
N TYR A 287 -0.03 -9.76 -2.93
CA TYR A 287 -0.08 -11.07 -3.61
C TYR A 287 -1.51 -11.61 -3.83
N ASP A 288 -2.51 -10.92 -3.31
CA ASP A 288 -3.90 -11.36 -3.19
C ASP A 288 -4.84 -10.77 -4.25
N VAL A 289 -4.48 -9.62 -4.81
CA VAL A 289 -5.46 -8.71 -5.41
C VAL A 289 -5.68 -8.92 -6.90
N TRP A 290 -4.64 -9.29 -7.63
CA TRP A 290 -4.72 -9.42 -9.08
C TRP A 290 -4.76 -10.88 -9.52
N THR A 291 -5.77 -11.26 -10.31
CA THR A 291 -5.91 -12.65 -10.79
C THR A 291 -4.68 -13.17 -11.56
N ASN A 292 -3.93 -12.28 -12.19
CA ASN A 292 -2.73 -12.65 -12.95
C ASN A 292 -1.42 -12.56 -12.15
N PHE A 293 -1.47 -12.10 -10.88
CA PHE A 293 -0.29 -11.88 -10.04
C PHE A 293 -0.46 -12.45 -8.62
N MET A 294 -1.42 -13.35 -8.44
CA MET A 294 -1.57 -14.07 -7.18
C MET A 294 -0.37 -14.97 -6.94
N ALA A 295 0.12 -15.00 -5.71
CA ALA A 295 1.25 -15.84 -5.35
C ALA A 295 0.97 -16.63 -4.05
N ASP A 296 1.63 -17.78 -3.93
CA ASP A 296 1.51 -18.62 -2.75
C ASP A 296 2.52 -18.19 -1.68
N VAL A 297 2.02 -17.61 -0.59
CA VAL A 297 2.84 -17.20 0.56
C VAL A 297 3.52 -18.35 1.28
N ASN A 298 3.08 -19.61 1.07
CA ASN A 298 3.76 -20.76 1.63
C ASN A 298 5.20 -20.89 1.13
N GLU A 299 5.52 -20.37 -0.05
CA GLU A 299 6.90 -20.30 -0.53
C GLU A 299 7.79 -19.51 0.42
N ILE A 300 7.33 -18.34 0.90
CA ILE A 300 8.07 -17.52 1.88
C ILE A 300 8.25 -18.31 3.18
N LYS A 301 7.19 -18.98 3.66
CA LYS A 301 7.23 -19.79 4.88
C LYS A 301 8.26 -20.90 4.78
N VAL A 302 8.24 -21.66 3.69
CA VAL A 302 9.19 -22.78 3.45
C VAL A 302 10.62 -22.26 3.41
N LEU A 303 10.88 -21.21 2.65
CA LEU A 303 12.21 -20.61 2.54
C LEU A 303 12.71 -20.05 3.88
N TYR A 304 11.84 -19.41 4.62
CA TYR A 304 12.16 -18.92 5.97
C TYR A 304 12.54 -20.06 6.90
N ASP A 305 11.72 -21.12 6.98
CA ASP A 305 11.97 -22.27 7.85
C ASP A 305 13.26 -23.00 7.48
N MET A 306 13.60 -23.11 6.20
CA MET A 306 14.85 -23.69 5.73
C MET A 306 16.10 -22.88 6.06
N LYS A 307 15.96 -21.54 6.17
CA LYS A 307 17.11 -20.63 6.22
C LYS A 307 17.33 -19.95 7.56
N LYS A 308 16.28 -19.79 8.38
CA LYS A 308 16.28 -18.96 9.60
C LYS A 308 17.43 -19.26 10.55
N ASP A 309 17.67 -20.55 10.85
CA ASP A 309 18.71 -20.97 11.80
C ASP A 309 20.10 -20.80 11.20
N ARG A 310 20.25 -21.22 9.93
CA ARG A 310 21.55 -21.15 9.22
C ARG A 310 22.00 -19.71 8.98
N LEU A 311 21.08 -18.80 8.65
CA LEU A 311 21.36 -17.39 8.39
C LEU A 311 21.18 -16.51 9.65
N GLY A 312 20.69 -17.09 10.74
CA GLY A 312 20.53 -16.38 11.99
C GLY A 312 19.50 -15.24 11.94
N TYR A 313 18.40 -15.44 11.21
CA TYR A 313 17.38 -14.41 11.07
C TYR A 313 16.84 -13.95 12.42
N LYS A 314 16.74 -12.64 12.61
CA LYS A 314 16.22 -12.00 13.82
C LYS A 314 14.78 -11.54 13.68
N PHE A 315 14.15 -11.85 12.58
CA PHE A 315 12.76 -11.56 12.25
C PHE A 315 11.98 -12.83 11.98
N HIS A 316 10.68 -12.69 11.84
CA HIS A 316 9.83 -13.75 11.31
C HIS A 316 8.75 -13.19 10.39
N PRO A 317 8.26 -13.97 9.41
CA PRO A 317 7.11 -13.60 8.61
C PRO A 317 5.81 -13.74 9.41
N PHE A 318 4.85 -12.87 9.09
CA PHE A 318 3.46 -12.99 9.50
C PHE A 318 2.58 -13.04 8.25
N PHE A 319 1.71 -14.03 8.17
CA PHE A 319 0.81 -14.23 7.04
C PHE A 319 -0.59 -13.78 7.40
N TRP A 320 -1.12 -12.86 6.62
CA TRP A 320 -2.33 -12.12 6.92
C TRP A 320 -3.43 -12.40 5.90
N GLU A 321 -4.68 -12.40 6.32
CA GLU A 321 -5.83 -12.37 5.43
C GLU A 321 -6.38 -10.95 5.32
N VAL A 322 -6.83 -10.58 4.12
CA VAL A 322 -7.39 -9.25 3.83
C VAL A 322 -8.58 -8.96 4.75
N GLY A 323 -8.62 -7.76 5.32
CA GLY A 323 -9.61 -7.37 6.31
C GLY A 323 -9.27 -7.76 7.76
N GLY A 324 -8.22 -8.55 7.95
CA GLY A 324 -7.78 -8.94 9.29
C GLY A 324 -7.15 -7.79 10.08
N LYS A 325 -7.23 -7.88 11.40
CA LYS A 325 -6.60 -6.96 12.35
C LYS A 325 -5.29 -7.50 12.89
N TYR A 326 -4.29 -6.64 12.98
CA TYR A 326 -3.00 -6.92 13.63
C TYR A 326 -2.64 -5.76 14.56
N VAL A 327 -2.34 -6.06 15.83
CA VAL A 327 -2.03 -5.05 16.85
C VAL A 327 -0.56 -5.20 17.28
N TYR A 328 0.28 -4.26 16.92
CA TYR A 328 1.68 -4.29 17.32
C TYR A 328 1.89 -3.45 18.62
N PRO A 329 2.70 -3.90 19.60
CA PRO A 329 3.44 -5.15 19.66
C PRO A 329 2.67 -6.35 20.26
N THR A 330 1.39 -6.23 20.55
CA THR A 330 0.59 -7.29 21.19
C THR A 330 0.65 -8.60 20.40
N ASP A 331 0.56 -8.49 19.08
CA ASP A 331 0.51 -9.62 18.15
C ASP A 331 1.90 -9.97 17.56
N LYS A 332 2.97 -9.38 18.07
CA LYS A 332 4.32 -9.49 17.48
C LYS A 332 4.82 -10.92 17.28
N ASP A 333 4.36 -11.87 18.10
CA ASP A 333 4.80 -13.27 18.04
C ASP A 333 3.85 -14.16 17.23
N LYS A 334 2.72 -13.61 16.75
CA LYS A 334 1.80 -14.32 15.85
C LYS A 334 2.49 -14.60 14.51
N LYS A 335 2.16 -15.73 13.90
CA LYS A 335 2.68 -16.14 12.59
C LYS A 335 1.63 -16.07 11.50
N THR A 336 0.36 -16.17 11.86
CA THR A 336 -0.77 -16.17 10.94
C THR A 336 -1.96 -15.46 11.55
N TYR A 337 -2.82 -14.91 10.68
CA TYR A 337 -4.17 -14.50 11.00
C TYR A 337 -5.11 -15.16 10.00
N HIS A 338 -6.17 -15.77 10.50
CA HIS A 338 -7.26 -16.32 9.70
C HIS A 338 -8.58 -15.79 10.24
N HIS A 339 -9.49 -15.47 9.35
CA HIS A 339 -10.85 -15.14 9.74
C HIS A 339 -11.51 -16.36 10.35
N ARG A 340 -12.34 -16.13 11.38
CA ARG A 340 -13.20 -17.19 11.88
C ARG A 340 -14.15 -17.60 10.76
N ARG A 341 -14.24 -18.88 10.51
CA ARG A 341 -15.21 -19.42 9.56
C ARG A 341 -16.59 -19.27 10.17
N GLY A 342 -17.45 -18.48 9.51
CA GLY A 342 -18.71 -17.96 9.97
C GLY A 342 -19.58 -18.86 10.82
N PHE A 343 -20.30 -19.81 10.29
CA PHE A 343 -21.31 -20.60 10.99
C PHE A 343 -20.80 -21.97 11.50
N GLU A 344 -19.51 -22.14 11.64
CA GLU A 344 -18.90 -23.39 12.14
C GLU A 344 -18.69 -23.42 13.64
N ASP A 345 -19.15 -22.39 14.36
CA ASP A 345 -19.05 -22.29 15.84
C ASP A 345 -20.36 -22.74 16.52
#